data_3a77390f7535e24ad12f0c37df890041
#
_entry.id   3a77390f7535e24ad12f0c37df890041
#
_cell.length_a   1.000
_cell.length_b   1.000
_cell.length_c   1.000
_cell.angle_alpha   90.00
_cell.angle_beta   90.00
_cell.angle_gamma   90.00
#
_symmetry.space_group_name_H-M   'P 1'
#
loop_
_entity.id
_entity.type
_entity.pdbx_description
1 polymer ?
#
loop_
_entity_poly.entity_id
_entity_poly.type
_entity_poly.pdbx_seq_one_letter_code
_entity_poly.pdbx_strand_id
1 'polypeptide(L)'
;MEKNIFQLDNEQLKEIARSFKAKVEEGLNTENAEIQCIPTFITPKASGINGKSLVLDLGGTNYRVAIVDFSKMPPTIHPNNGWKKDMSIMKTPGYTREELFKEMADMITGIKREKEMPIGYCFSYPTESVPGGDAKLLRWTKGVDIKEMIGEVVGKPLLDYLNERNKIKFTTIKVLN
;
A
#
# COMPACT_ATOMS: atom_id res chain seq x y z
N MET A 1 15.61 5.58 -43.33
CA MET A 1 15.46 5.03 -41.98
C MET A 1 14.41 5.86 -41.28
N GLU A 2 13.26 5.27 -41.02
CA GLU A 2 12.24 5.94 -40.19
C GLU A 2 12.80 6.12 -38.78
N LYS A 3 12.83 7.36 -38.29
CA LYS A 3 13.19 7.64 -36.91
C LYS A 3 12.12 6.98 -36.03
N ASN A 4 12.54 6.04 -35.17
CA ASN A 4 11.65 5.49 -34.16
C ASN A 4 11.23 6.63 -33.21
N ILE A 5 9.98 7.07 -33.33
CA ILE A 5 9.42 8.21 -32.57
C ILE A 5 9.44 7.98 -31.04
N PHE A 6 9.67 6.75 -30.59
CA PHE A 6 9.79 6.38 -29.18
C PHE A 6 11.24 6.34 -28.68
N GLN A 7 12.23 6.64 -29.55
CA GLN A 7 13.63 6.67 -29.15
C GLN A 7 14.04 8.09 -28.80
N LEU A 8 14.22 8.33 -27.50
CA LEU A 8 14.70 9.58 -26.95
C LEU A 8 16.23 9.60 -26.94
N ASP A 9 16.83 10.71 -27.29
CA ASP A 9 18.25 10.93 -27.09
C ASP A 9 18.57 11.39 -25.65
N ASN A 10 19.87 11.43 -25.32
CA ASN A 10 20.31 11.77 -23.96
C ASN A 10 19.93 13.19 -23.53
N GLU A 11 19.85 14.15 -24.45
CA GLU A 11 19.46 15.54 -24.11
C GLU A 11 17.96 15.62 -23.84
N GLN A 12 17.15 14.93 -24.64
CA GLN A 12 15.70 14.81 -24.39
C GLN A 12 15.41 14.13 -23.04
N LEU A 13 16.15 13.07 -22.69
CA LEU A 13 16.02 12.40 -21.39
C LEU A 13 16.39 13.31 -20.22
N LYS A 14 17.48 14.11 -20.38
CA LYS A 14 17.88 15.10 -19.35
C LYS A 14 16.84 16.20 -19.18
N GLU A 15 16.25 16.67 -20.28
CA GLU A 15 15.20 17.70 -20.23
C GLU A 15 13.93 17.19 -19.54
N ILE A 16 13.50 15.98 -19.86
CA ILE A 16 12.39 15.31 -19.17
C ILE A 16 12.67 15.19 -17.67
N ALA A 17 13.89 14.75 -17.30
CA ALA A 17 14.28 14.61 -15.90
C ALA A 17 14.29 15.96 -15.15
N ARG A 18 14.77 17.04 -15.79
CA ARG A 18 14.74 18.40 -15.20
C ARG A 18 13.32 18.89 -15.01
N SER A 19 12.47 18.74 -16.04
CA SER A 19 11.05 19.12 -15.97
C SER A 19 10.32 18.36 -14.89
N PHE A 20 10.51 17.04 -14.81
CA PHE A 20 9.92 16.23 -13.77
C PHE A 20 10.35 16.65 -12.37
N LYS A 21 11.66 16.90 -12.18
CA LYS A 21 12.20 17.38 -10.90
C LYS A 21 11.57 18.71 -10.49
N ALA A 22 11.45 19.66 -11.41
CA ALA A 22 10.83 20.95 -11.13
C ALA A 22 9.36 20.81 -10.69
N LYS A 23 8.59 19.93 -11.35
CA LYS A 23 7.20 19.63 -10.96
C LYS A 23 7.10 18.96 -9.59
N VAL A 24 8.03 18.08 -9.23
CA VAL A 24 8.09 17.48 -7.89
C VAL A 24 8.41 18.56 -6.84
N GLU A 25 9.38 19.45 -7.11
CA GLU A 25 9.70 20.57 -6.22
C GLU A 25 8.53 21.54 -6.04
N GLU A 26 7.77 21.81 -7.10
CA GLU A 26 6.52 22.58 -7.04
C GLU A 26 5.49 21.87 -6.13
N GLY A 27 5.31 20.55 -6.32
CA GLY A 27 4.35 19.75 -5.55
C GLY A 27 4.67 19.63 -4.06
N LEU A 28 5.93 19.83 -3.67
CA LEU A 28 6.32 19.90 -2.25
C LEU A 28 5.93 21.23 -1.58
N ASN A 29 5.74 22.29 -2.36
CA ASN A 29 5.58 23.66 -1.86
C ASN A 29 4.22 24.30 -2.20
N THR A 30 3.43 23.67 -3.06
CA THR A 30 2.20 24.26 -3.59
C THR A 30 1.05 23.25 -3.50
N GLU A 31 -0.03 23.66 -2.83
CA GLU A 31 -1.26 22.86 -2.82
C GLU A 31 -1.88 22.80 -4.22
N ASN A 32 -2.42 21.65 -4.57
CA ASN A 32 -3.05 21.37 -5.88
C ASN A 32 -2.12 21.50 -7.10
N ALA A 33 -0.80 21.41 -6.90
CA ALA A 33 0.15 21.25 -8.00
C ALA A 33 -0.16 20.00 -8.85
N GLU A 34 0.30 19.99 -10.11
CA GLU A 34 0.08 18.87 -11.05
C GLU A 34 0.59 17.53 -10.48
N ILE A 35 1.75 17.54 -9.82
CA ILE A 35 2.28 16.40 -9.08
C ILE A 35 2.20 16.73 -7.59
N GLN A 36 1.25 16.13 -6.90
CA GLN A 36 1.10 16.32 -5.46
C GLN A 36 2.08 15.42 -4.71
N CYS A 37 2.93 16.01 -3.88
CA CYS A 37 3.83 15.30 -2.97
C CYS A 37 3.18 15.18 -1.59
N ILE A 38 2.79 13.96 -1.22
CA ILE A 38 2.09 13.69 0.04
C ILE A 38 3.10 13.19 1.08
N PRO A 39 3.14 13.78 2.30
CA PRO A 39 4.01 13.29 3.37
C PRO A 39 3.57 11.88 3.80
N THR A 40 4.51 10.95 3.91
CA THR A 40 4.20 9.57 4.29
C THR A 40 4.27 9.33 5.79
N PHE A 41 4.90 10.22 6.57
CA PHE A 41 5.24 10.05 7.98
C PHE A 41 6.02 8.75 8.28
N ILE A 42 6.65 8.17 7.26
CA ILE A 42 7.47 6.97 7.36
C ILE A 42 8.90 7.34 6.98
N THR A 43 9.81 7.20 7.93
CA THR A 43 11.24 7.42 7.67
C THR A 43 11.91 6.08 7.37
N PRO A 44 12.37 5.85 6.14
CA PRO A 44 13.11 4.64 5.83
C PRO A 44 14.45 4.64 6.59
N LYS A 45 14.81 3.49 7.16
CA LYS A 45 16.12 3.31 7.78
C LYS A 45 17.14 2.96 6.69
N ALA A 46 18.27 3.67 6.66
CA ALA A 46 19.34 3.42 5.70
C ALA A 46 20.08 2.10 5.94
N SER A 47 20.00 1.55 7.14
CA SER A 47 20.65 0.30 7.53
C SER A 47 19.84 -0.41 8.63
N GLY A 48 20.10 -1.69 8.82
CA GLY A 48 19.48 -2.49 9.88
C GLY A 48 18.05 -2.92 9.60
N ILE A 49 17.59 -2.86 8.35
CA ILE A 49 16.35 -3.50 7.94
C ILE A 49 16.60 -5.00 8.00
N ASN A 50 15.90 -5.68 8.89
CA ASN A 50 16.06 -7.11 9.15
C ASN A 50 14.73 -7.71 9.61
N GLY A 51 14.58 -9.03 9.41
CA GLY A 51 13.39 -9.77 9.81
C GLY A 51 12.36 -9.88 8.71
N LYS A 52 11.16 -10.29 9.09
CA LYS A 52 10.05 -10.52 8.17
C LYS A 52 8.89 -9.58 8.45
N SER A 53 8.17 -9.23 7.39
CA SER A 53 6.95 -8.44 7.46
C SER A 53 5.84 -9.12 6.66
N LEU A 54 4.62 -9.05 7.15
CA LEU A 54 3.45 -9.27 6.33
C LEU A 54 3.25 -8.03 5.44
N VAL A 55 3.13 -8.24 4.15
CA VAL A 55 2.87 -7.17 3.18
C VAL A 55 1.50 -7.39 2.56
N LEU A 56 0.70 -6.36 2.59
CA LEU A 56 -0.64 -6.30 2.04
C LEU A 56 -0.67 -5.28 0.90
N ASP A 57 -1.36 -5.60 -0.20
CA ASP A 57 -1.58 -4.69 -1.32
C ASP A 57 -3.04 -4.81 -1.75
N LEU A 58 -3.85 -3.79 -1.43
CA LEU A 58 -5.25 -3.69 -1.81
C LEU A 58 -5.45 -2.68 -2.93
N GLY A 59 -5.69 -3.20 -4.11
CA GLY A 59 -6.06 -2.41 -5.30
C GLY A 59 -7.56 -2.45 -5.59
N GLY A 60 -7.95 -1.88 -6.73
CA GLY A 60 -9.37 -1.82 -7.16
C GLY A 60 -9.97 -3.15 -7.61
N THR A 61 -9.15 -4.16 -7.85
CA THR A 61 -9.59 -5.47 -8.35
C THR A 61 -8.92 -6.60 -7.61
N ASN A 62 -7.71 -6.38 -7.11
CA ASN A 62 -6.91 -7.43 -6.52
C ASN A 62 -6.47 -7.09 -5.10
N TYR A 63 -6.46 -8.08 -4.25
CA TYR A 63 -5.77 -8.08 -2.98
C TYR A 63 -4.62 -9.09 -3.05
N ARG A 64 -3.46 -8.65 -2.65
CA ARG A 64 -2.26 -9.50 -2.55
C ARG A 64 -1.75 -9.48 -1.13
N VAL A 65 -1.26 -10.63 -0.69
CA VAL A 65 -0.65 -10.78 0.62
C VAL A 65 0.61 -11.63 0.50
N ALA A 66 1.68 -11.23 1.15
CA ALA A 66 2.93 -11.98 1.16
C ALA A 66 3.69 -11.79 2.46
N ILE A 67 4.50 -12.77 2.87
CA ILE A 67 5.57 -12.57 3.83
C ILE A 67 6.84 -12.24 3.07
N VAL A 68 7.44 -11.10 3.38
CA VAL A 68 8.70 -10.64 2.80
C VAL A 68 9.79 -10.73 3.85
N ASP A 69 10.89 -11.39 3.47
CA ASP A 69 12.09 -11.53 4.29
C ASP A 69 13.12 -10.47 3.89
N PHE A 70 13.37 -9.54 4.80
CA PHE A 70 14.31 -8.43 4.65
C PHE A 70 15.70 -8.74 5.20
N SER A 71 15.93 -9.95 5.71
CA SER A 71 17.28 -10.37 6.13
C SER A 71 18.23 -10.63 4.97
N LYS A 72 17.71 -10.62 3.74
CA LYS A 72 18.43 -10.82 2.48
C LYS A 72 18.35 -9.57 1.61
N MET A 73 19.36 -9.38 0.78
CA MET A 73 19.36 -8.32 -0.23
C MET A 73 19.57 -8.93 -1.62
N PRO A 74 18.66 -8.74 -2.56
CA PRO A 74 17.36 -8.07 -2.42
C PRO A 74 16.40 -8.84 -1.49
N PRO A 75 15.40 -8.16 -0.90
CA PRO A 75 14.36 -8.81 -0.11
C PRO A 75 13.66 -9.90 -0.90
N THR A 76 13.27 -10.98 -0.26
CA THR A 76 12.66 -12.13 -0.92
C THR A 76 11.27 -12.42 -0.39
N ILE A 77 10.34 -12.78 -1.27
CA ILE A 77 9.05 -13.34 -0.87
C ILE A 77 9.31 -14.75 -0.35
N HIS A 78 8.83 -15.02 0.86
CA HIS A 78 8.96 -16.34 1.44
C HIS A 78 8.24 -17.39 0.57
N PRO A 79 8.88 -18.52 0.21
CA PRO A 79 8.26 -19.55 -0.61
C PRO A 79 6.91 -20.01 -0.05
N ASN A 80 5.92 -20.15 -0.91
CA ASN A 80 4.55 -20.55 -0.57
C ASN A 80 3.79 -19.58 0.37
N ASN A 81 4.24 -18.33 0.50
CA ASN A 81 3.62 -17.31 1.34
C ASN A 81 3.29 -16.03 0.55
N GLY A 82 2.82 -16.19 -0.67
CA GLY A 82 2.29 -15.12 -1.49
C GLY A 82 0.97 -15.56 -2.14
N TRP A 83 -0.10 -14.80 -1.94
CA TRP A 83 -1.42 -15.06 -2.50
C TRP A 83 -2.01 -13.82 -3.14
N LYS A 84 -2.85 -14.05 -4.13
CA LYS A 84 -3.64 -13.05 -4.80
C LYS A 84 -5.09 -13.50 -4.83
N LYS A 85 -6.00 -12.57 -4.53
CA LYS A 85 -7.45 -12.76 -4.61
C LYS A 85 -8.08 -11.65 -5.45
N ASP A 86 -9.06 -12.01 -6.28
CA ASP A 86 -9.94 -11.04 -6.91
C ASP A 86 -10.88 -10.44 -5.86
N MET A 87 -10.92 -9.11 -5.80
CA MET A 87 -11.73 -8.34 -4.85
C MET A 87 -12.83 -7.53 -5.56
N SER A 88 -13.22 -7.95 -6.76
CA SER A 88 -14.30 -7.29 -7.49
C SER A 88 -15.62 -7.27 -6.72
N ILE A 89 -15.78 -8.15 -5.73
CA ILE A 89 -16.90 -8.17 -4.80
C ILE A 89 -17.06 -6.88 -4.00
N MET A 90 -15.97 -6.13 -3.77
CA MET A 90 -16.02 -4.81 -3.11
C MET A 90 -16.88 -3.78 -3.86
N LYS A 91 -17.19 -4.03 -5.13
CA LYS A 91 -18.05 -3.17 -5.96
C LYS A 91 -19.53 -3.49 -5.81
N THR A 92 -19.88 -4.50 -5.05
CA THR A 92 -21.27 -4.87 -4.79
C THR A 92 -21.92 -3.78 -3.93
N PRO A 93 -23.10 -3.26 -4.32
CA PRO A 93 -23.82 -2.30 -3.49
C PRO A 93 -24.08 -2.83 -2.08
N GLY A 94 -23.76 -2.02 -1.07
CA GLY A 94 -23.94 -2.38 0.34
C GLY A 94 -22.84 -3.26 0.93
N TYR A 95 -21.73 -3.49 0.19
CA TYR A 95 -20.56 -4.16 0.74
C TYR A 95 -19.97 -3.37 1.90
N THR A 96 -19.63 -4.06 2.98
CA THR A 96 -19.29 -3.45 4.27
C THR A 96 -17.79 -3.55 4.61
N ARG A 97 -17.34 -2.73 5.56
CA ARG A 97 -16.00 -2.83 6.14
C ARG A 97 -15.74 -4.19 6.78
N GLU A 98 -16.74 -4.73 7.47
CA GLU A 98 -16.64 -6.05 8.13
C GLU A 98 -16.40 -7.16 7.10
N GLU A 99 -17.12 -7.13 5.98
CA GLU A 99 -16.91 -8.08 4.88
C GLU A 99 -15.54 -7.93 4.26
N LEU A 100 -15.07 -6.70 4.03
CA LEU A 100 -13.71 -6.44 3.53
C LEU A 100 -12.66 -7.01 4.47
N PHE A 101 -12.73 -6.69 5.76
CA PHE A 101 -11.75 -7.15 6.74
C PHE A 101 -11.78 -8.67 6.90
N LYS A 102 -12.97 -9.28 6.83
CA LYS A 102 -13.10 -10.74 6.83
C LYS A 102 -12.39 -11.37 5.63
N GLU A 103 -12.64 -10.87 4.43
CA GLU A 103 -11.99 -11.36 3.20
C GLU A 103 -10.45 -11.23 3.27
N MET A 104 -9.97 -10.11 3.79
CA MET A 104 -8.53 -9.89 3.99
C MET A 104 -7.96 -10.85 5.04
N ALA A 105 -8.63 -11.04 6.16
CA ALA A 105 -8.21 -11.93 7.23
C ALA A 105 -8.20 -13.41 6.80
N ASP A 106 -9.19 -13.85 6.04
CA ASP A 106 -9.30 -15.22 5.53
C ASP A 106 -8.08 -15.59 4.68
N MET A 107 -7.59 -14.68 3.85
CA MET A 107 -6.34 -14.88 3.09
C MET A 107 -5.10 -14.98 4.00
N ILE A 108 -5.06 -14.20 5.05
CA ILE A 108 -3.92 -14.20 5.99
C ILE A 108 -3.90 -15.47 6.85
N THR A 109 -5.05 -16.06 7.14
CA THR A 109 -5.17 -17.24 7.99
C THR A 109 -4.42 -18.46 7.43
N GLY A 110 -4.37 -18.61 6.12
CA GLY A 110 -3.64 -19.70 5.44
C GLY A 110 -2.13 -19.57 5.43
N ILE A 111 -1.58 -18.42 5.84
CA ILE A 111 -0.16 -18.13 5.76
C ILE A 111 0.58 -18.70 6.97
N LYS A 112 1.61 -19.52 6.74
CA LYS A 112 2.53 -19.98 7.80
C LYS A 112 3.44 -18.82 8.21
N ARG A 113 3.30 -18.33 9.43
CA ARG A 113 3.89 -17.08 9.93
C ARG A 113 4.58 -17.24 11.29
N GLU A 114 5.43 -16.29 11.64
CA GLU A 114 6.06 -16.18 12.95
C GLU A 114 5.06 -15.67 14.00
N LYS A 115 5.39 -15.81 15.28
CA LYS A 115 4.49 -15.46 16.39
C LYS A 115 4.13 -13.96 16.41
N GLU A 116 5.07 -13.12 16.02
CA GLU A 116 4.90 -11.67 15.96
C GLU A 116 5.53 -11.11 14.69
N MET A 117 4.87 -10.19 14.01
CA MET A 117 5.44 -9.47 12.86
C MET A 117 4.73 -8.15 12.60
N PRO A 118 5.42 -7.16 12.00
CA PRO A 118 4.79 -5.94 11.51
C PRO A 118 4.03 -6.18 10.21
N ILE A 119 3.16 -5.23 9.85
CA ILE A 119 2.45 -5.18 8.58
C ILE A 119 2.88 -3.93 7.80
N GLY A 120 3.23 -4.11 6.53
CA GLY A 120 3.27 -3.06 5.53
C GLY A 120 2.01 -3.16 4.66
N TYR A 121 1.25 -2.08 4.53
CA TYR A 121 -0.02 -2.07 3.82
C TYR A 121 -0.02 -1.04 2.69
N CYS A 122 0.01 -1.49 1.46
CA CYS A 122 -0.18 -0.68 0.27
C CYS A 122 -1.68 -0.57 -0.02
N PHE A 123 -2.21 0.65 0.05
CA PHE A 123 -3.64 0.92 -0.08
C PHE A 123 -3.91 1.89 -1.22
N SER A 124 -4.30 1.36 -2.37
CA SER A 124 -4.35 2.09 -3.65
C SER A 124 -5.63 2.90 -3.85
N TYR A 125 -6.03 3.72 -2.87
CA TYR A 125 -7.15 4.65 -2.93
C TYR A 125 -6.75 6.01 -2.37
N PRO A 126 -7.40 7.12 -2.79
CA PRO A 126 -7.09 8.45 -2.28
C PRO A 126 -7.16 8.54 -0.77
N THR A 127 -6.03 8.82 -0.13
CA THR A 127 -5.90 8.95 1.32
C THR A 127 -5.15 10.20 1.70
N GLU A 128 -5.37 10.65 2.93
CA GLU A 128 -4.53 11.58 3.65
C GLU A 128 -3.64 10.79 4.62
N SER A 129 -2.33 10.93 4.50
CA SER A 129 -1.40 10.30 5.45
C SER A 129 -1.51 10.98 6.82
N VAL A 130 -1.52 10.18 7.87
CA VAL A 130 -1.61 10.69 9.25
C VAL A 130 -0.38 10.33 10.06
N PRO A 131 -0.04 11.14 11.11
CA PRO A 131 1.06 10.83 12.00
C PRO A 131 0.96 9.40 12.56
N GLY A 132 2.10 8.72 12.68
CA GLY A 132 2.14 7.32 13.08
C GLY A 132 2.19 6.35 11.90
N GLY A 133 2.06 6.83 10.66
CA GLY A 133 2.19 6.03 9.44
C GLY A 133 0.94 5.20 9.14
N ASP A 134 -0.24 5.73 9.48
CA ASP A 134 -1.52 5.27 8.99
C ASP A 134 -2.05 6.21 7.89
N ALA A 135 -3.19 5.90 7.31
CA ALA A 135 -3.80 6.71 6.25
C ALA A 135 -5.32 6.78 6.43
N LYS A 136 -5.87 7.99 6.28
CA LYS A 136 -7.29 8.28 6.35
C LYS A 136 -7.89 8.25 4.95
N LEU A 137 -8.90 7.43 4.72
CA LEU A 137 -9.56 7.33 3.43
C LEU A 137 -10.36 8.60 3.13
N LEU A 138 -10.05 9.28 2.03
CA LEU A 138 -10.76 10.47 1.59
C LEU A 138 -12.01 10.13 0.76
N ARG A 139 -11.88 9.18 -0.13
CA ARG A 139 -12.98 8.68 -0.98
C ARG A 139 -12.61 7.36 -1.61
N TRP A 140 -13.62 6.59 -1.94
CA TRP A 140 -13.45 5.42 -2.80
C TRP A 140 -13.34 5.83 -4.27
N THR A 141 -12.72 4.98 -5.05
CA THR A 141 -12.59 5.06 -6.52
C THR A 141 -12.77 3.67 -7.12
N LYS A 142 -12.60 3.51 -8.44
CA LYS A 142 -12.59 2.20 -9.11
C LYS A 142 -13.89 1.39 -8.93
N GLY A 143 -15.02 2.07 -8.64
CA GLY A 143 -16.33 1.45 -8.48
C GLY A 143 -16.60 0.83 -7.10
N VAL A 144 -15.73 1.07 -6.12
CA VAL A 144 -15.96 0.68 -4.72
C VAL A 144 -16.71 1.79 -3.99
N ASP A 145 -17.60 1.42 -3.03
CA ASP A 145 -18.34 2.38 -2.20
C ASP A 145 -18.67 1.79 -0.81
N ILE A 146 -17.67 1.71 0.05
CA ILE A 146 -17.86 1.29 1.45
C ILE A 146 -17.92 2.56 2.31
N LYS A 147 -19.12 3.12 2.45
CA LYS A 147 -19.35 4.47 3.01
C LYS A 147 -18.79 4.66 4.41
N GLU A 148 -18.92 3.66 5.26
CA GLU A 148 -18.47 3.70 6.67
C GLU A 148 -16.96 3.80 6.87
N MET A 149 -16.17 3.63 5.79
CA MET A 149 -14.72 3.81 5.83
C MET A 149 -14.26 5.20 5.41
N ILE A 150 -15.14 6.00 4.78
CA ILE A 150 -14.77 7.34 4.32
C ILE A 150 -14.57 8.25 5.54
N GLY A 151 -13.42 8.92 5.60
CA GLY A 151 -13.03 9.77 6.73
C GLY A 151 -12.36 9.02 7.89
N GLU A 152 -12.28 7.68 7.83
CA GLU A 152 -11.66 6.85 8.85
C GLU A 152 -10.24 6.41 8.44
N VAL A 153 -9.39 6.12 9.42
CA VAL A 153 -8.08 5.50 9.18
C VAL A 153 -8.27 4.03 8.78
N VAL A 154 -7.41 3.54 7.90
CA VAL A 154 -7.57 2.19 7.31
C VAL A 154 -6.68 1.14 7.95
N GLY A 155 -5.56 1.54 8.54
CA GLY A 155 -4.58 0.62 9.10
C GLY A 155 -4.96 0.11 10.49
N LYS A 156 -5.13 1.01 11.45
CA LYS A 156 -5.38 0.62 12.86
C LYS A 156 -6.61 -0.27 13.03
N PRO A 157 -7.79 0.02 12.43
CA PRO A 157 -8.94 -0.87 12.55
C PRO A 157 -8.70 -2.26 11.96
N LEU A 158 -7.97 -2.35 10.84
CA LEU A 158 -7.59 -3.64 10.26
C LEU A 158 -6.63 -4.41 11.18
N LEU A 159 -5.64 -3.73 11.76
CA LEU A 159 -4.71 -4.33 12.73
C LEU A 159 -5.45 -4.94 13.93
N ASP A 160 -6.39 -4.20 14.51
CA ASP A 160 -7.19 -4.64 15.64
C ASP A 160 -8.04 -5.87 15.26
N TYR A 161 -8.74 -5.79 14.14
CA TYR A 161 -9.53 -6.89 13.60
C TYR A 161 -8.72 -8.18 13.40
N LEU A 162 -7.51 -8.05 12.83
CA LEU A 162 -6.60 -9.18 12.62
C LEU A 162 -6.11 -9.77 13.95
N ASN A 163 -5.79 -8.93 14.93
CA ASN A 163 -5.30 -9.38 16.23
C ASN A 163 -6.38 -10.05 17.09
N GLU A 164 -7.64 -9.64 16.97
CA GLU A 164 -8.76 -10.28 17.66
C GLU A 164 -9.05 -11.71 17.13
N ARG A 165 -8.87 -11.92 15.83
CA ARG A 165 -9.20 -13.18 15.16
C ARG A 165 -8.04 -14.16 15.01
N ASN A 166 -6.82 -13.72 15.24
CA ASN A 166 -5.63 -14.54 15.02
C ASN A 166 -4.91 -14.85 16.34
N LYS A 167 -4.40 -16.08 16.45
CA LYS A 167 -3.49 -16.49 17.55
C LYS A 167 -2.12 -15.81 17.47
N ILE A 168 -1.89 -14.98 16.46
CA ILE A 168 -0.63 -14.31 16.15
C ILE A 168 -0.84 -12.82 16.29
N LYS A 169 0.09 -12.19 16.98
CA LYS A 169 0.06 -10.75 17.23
C LYS A 169 0.79 -10.01 16.11
N PHE A 170 0.07 -9.15 15.39
CA PHE A 170 0.70 -8.16 14.56
C PHE A 170 1.07 -6.95 15.43
N THR A 171 2.34 -6.55 15.37
CA THR A 171 2.89 -5.55 16.29
C THR A 171 2.56 -4.11 15.89
N THR A 172 2.52 -3.86 14.58
CA THR A 172 2.25 -2.53 14.01
C THR A 172 1.76 -2.68 12.57
N ILE A 173 1.09 -1.67 12.08
CA ILE A 173 0.77 -1.51 10.66
C ILE A 173 1.24 -0.15 10.18
N LYS A 174 1.83 -0.12 8.98
CA LYS A 174 2.18 1.11 8.28
C LYS A 174 1.50 1.10 6.94
N VAL A 175 0.80 2.17 6.63
CA VAL A 175 0.00 2.32 5.40
C VAL A 175 0.71 3.27 4.45
N LEU A 176 0.82 2.87 3.20
CA LEU A 176 1.29 3.67 2.08
C LEU A 176 0.24 3.68 0.97
N ASN A 177 0.06 4.84 0.37
CA ASN A 177 -0.72 5.02 -0.84
C ASN A 177 0.18 4.91 -2.07
#